data_304f487fd63fec3f44b7089a83c1c627
#
_entry.id   304f487fd63fec3f44b7089a83c1c627
#
_cell.length_a   1.000
_cell.length_b   1.000
_cell.length_c   1.000
_cell.angle_alpha   90.00
_cell.angle_beta   90.00
_cell.angle_gamma   90.00
#
_symmetry.space_group_name_H-M   'P 1'
#
loop_
_entity.id
_entity.type
_entity.pdbx_description
1 polymer ?
#
loop_
_entity_poly.entity_id
_entity_poly.type
_entity_poly.pdbx_seq_one_letter_code
_entity_poly.pdbx_strand_id
1 'polypeptide(L)'
;MSLAKFLDDGKPLYYKEIDYGRIIRAYDTIKGHLKPFKIIHIIGTNGKGSTGRFLAQILSQNGAKVGHYTSPHIFKFNERFWLNGEVASDEILEVAHERLQALLSDEYKIKTSYFEYMTLLSAVLFEGCDYFVCEAGMGGVLDATNVFEKELSIFTPIGFDHTAILGNSLEEISRTKFEAMGKRAILNDDMNEISVAIAKEIASEKGATLSFPREILTKENLNEIANYADKFNLPEFLRSN
;
A
#
# COMPACT_ATOMS: atom_id res chain seq x y z
N MET A 1 -26.65 6.65 1.27
CA MET A 1 -26.54 5.17 1.25
C MET A 1 -25.33 4.82 2.06
N SER A 2 -25.40 3.87 3.01
CA SER A 2 -24.24 3.51 3.82
C SER A 2 -23.13 2.85 2.97
N LEU A 3 -21.88 2.95 3.44
CA LEU A 3 -20.72 2.35 2.77
C LEU A 3 -20.93 0.84 2.52
N ALA A 4 -21.35 0.10 3.55
CA ALA A 4 -21.59 -1.33 3.44
C ALA A 4 -22.59 -1.64 2.31
N LYS A 5 -23.75 -1.00 2.32
CA LYS A 5 -24.78 -1.20 1.29
C LYS A 5 -24.28 -0.79 -0.10
N PHE A 6 -23.51 0.30 -0.19
CA PHE A 6 -22.95 0.75 -1.46
C PHE A 6 -21.96 -0.26 -2.06
N LEU A 7 -21.20 -0.92 -1.21
CA LEU A 7 -20.24 -1.95 -1.65
C LEU A 7 -20.93 -3.24 -2.06
N ASP A 8 -21.93 -3.70 -1.27
CA ASP A 8 -22.63 -4.96 -1.48
C ASP A 8 -23.55 -4.90 -2.71
N ASP A 9 -24.26 -3.80 -2.90
CA ASP A 9 -25.27 -3.66 -3.95
C ASP A 9 -24.70 -3.30 -5.32
N GLY A 10 -23.48 -2.73 -5.38
CA GLY A 10 -23.07 -2.07 -6.61
C GLY A 10 -21.62 -2.26 -7.05
N LYS A 11 -20.78 -2.96 -6.28
CA LYS A 11 -19.34 -3.03 -6.62
C LYS A 11 -18.93 -4.45 -7.03
N PRO A 12 -18.66 -4.68 -8.33
CA PRO A 12 -18.15 -5.97 -8.76
C PRO A 12 -16.74 -6.18 -8.18
N LEU A 13 -16.51 -7.38 -7.63
CA LEU A 13 -15.19 -7.80 -7.19
C LEU A 13 -14.23 -7.91 -8.37
N TYR A 14 -14.73 -8.36 -9.50
CA TYR A 14 -13.97 -8.52 -10.74
C TYR A 14 -14.76 -8.03 -11.94
N TYR A 15 -14.08 -7.39 -12.89
CA TYR A 15 -14.64 -7.02 -14.18
C TYR A 15 -14.27 -8.04 -15.24
N LYS A 16 -15.14 -8.23 -16.24
CA LYS A 16 -14.82 -9.03 -17.44
C LYS A 16 -13.75 -8.36 -18.30
N GLU A 17 -13.79 -7.03 -18.35
CA GLU A 17 -12.79 -6.20 -19.02
C GLU A 17 -12.18 -5.23 -18.01
N ILE A 18 -10.85 -5.22 -17.91
CA ILE A 18 -10.12 -4.39 -16.97
C ILE A 18 -9.70 -3.10 -17.69
N ASP A 19 -10.23 -1.98 -17.21
CA ASP A 19 -9.76 -0.65 -17.62
C ASP A 19 -8.76 -0.11 -16.60
N TYR A 20 -7.48 -0.36 -16.82
CA TYR A 20 -6.39 0.10 -15.94
C TYR A 20 -6.28 1.62 -15.84
N GLY A 21 -6.79 2.36 -16.81
CA GLY A 21 -6.81 3.83 -16.79
C GLY A 21 -7.94 4.42 -15.94
N ARG A 22 -8.95 3.63 -15.57
CA ARG A 22 -10.13 4.12 -14.85
C ARG A 22 -9.79 4.71 -13.49
N ILE A 23 -8.99 4.00 -12.70
CA ILE A 23 -8.57 4.49 -11.37
C ILE A 23 -7.78 5.79 -11.47
N ILE A 24 -6.93 5.94 -12.48
CA ILE A 24 -6.15 7.16 -12.71
C ILE A 24 -7.09 8.34 -12.96
N ARG A 25 -8.02 8.18 -13.91
CA ARG A 25 -9.02 9.22 -14.23
C ARG A 25 -9.92 9.56 -13.05
N ALA A 26 -10.34 8.55 -12.28
CA ALA A 26 -11.15 8.75 -11.08
C ALA A 26 -10.38 9.50 -9.99
N TYR A 27 -9.12 9.14 -9.74
CA TYR A 27 -8.27 9.83 -8.76
C TYR A 27 -7.97 11.26 -9.18
N ASP A 28 -7.75 11.50 -10.48
CA ASP A 28 -7.52 12.85 -11.01
C ASP A 28 -8.68 13.81 -10.71
N THR A 29 -9.91 13.31 -10.61
CA THR A 29 -11.07 14.15 -10.25
C THR A 29 -11.09 14.58 -8.78
N ILE A 30 -10.46 13.81 -7.89
CA ILE A 30 -10.51 14.06 -6.45
C ILE A 30 -9.20 14.61 -5.86
N LYS A 31 -8.04 14.29 -6.46
CA LYS A 31 -6.72 14.59 -5.87
C LYS A 31 -6.52 16.06 -5.51
N GLY A 32 -7.04 16.99 -6.32
CA GLY A 32 -6.94 18.42 -6.09
C GLY A 32 -7.76 18.94 -4.89
N HIS A 33 -8.66 18.12 -4.36
CA HIS A 33 -9.51 18.42 -3.21
C HIS A 33 -9.00 17.79 -1.90
N LEU A 34 -7.94 16.98 -1.98
CA LEU A 34 -7.35 16.30 -0.81
C LEU A 34 -6.20 17.10 -0.23
N LYS A 35 -6.08 17.08 1.09
CA LYS A 35 -4.87 17.56 1.77
C LYS A 35 -3.71 16.62 1.46
N PRO A 36 -2.47 17.16 1.30
CA PRO A 36 -1.32 16.35 0.93
C PRO A 36 -0.94 15.33 2.02
N PHE A 37 -0.38 14.23 1.59
CA PHE A 37 0.24 13.17 2.40
C PHE A 37 1.40 12.55 1.62
N LYS A 38 2.34 11.91 2.33
CA LYS A 38 3.45 11.18 1.73
C LYS A 38 3.12 9.71 1.64
N ILE A 39 3.20 9.13 0.45
CA ILE A 39 2.90 7.72 0.23
C ILE A 39 4.14 6.86 0.45
N ILE A 40 4.02 5.85 1.33
CA ILE A 40 4.93 4.72 1.42
C ILE A 40 4.21 3.50 0.88
N HIS A 41 4.63 3.03 -0.28
CA HIS A 41 3.95 1.95 -1.02
C HIS A 41 4.62 0.60 -0.71
N ILE A 42 3.86 -0.35 -0.20
CA ILE A 42 4.34 -1.69 0.16
C ILE A 42 3.92 -2.68 -0.92
N ILE A 43 4.89 -3.29 -1.58
CA ILE A 43 4.68 -4.19 -2.72
C ILE A 43 5.42 -5.51 -2.47
N GLY A 44 4.87 -6.62 -2.94
CA GLY A 44 5.51 -7.93 -2.80
C GLY A 44 4.51 -9.07 -2.92
N THR A 45 4.93 -10.28 -2.59
CA THR A 45 4.05 -11.45 -2.52
C THR A 45 3.61 -11.69 -1.09
N ASN A 46 4.55 -11.89 -0.19
CA ASN A 46 4.29 -12.18 1.23
C ASN A 46 4.80 -11.06 2.14
N GLY A 47 4.14 -10.89 3.29
CA GLY A 47 4.60 -9.98 4.34
C GLY A 47 4.25 -8.49 4.15
N LYS A 48 3.53 -8.11 3.08
CA LYS A 48 3.14 -6.71 2.82
C LYS A 48 2.37 -6.10 4.00
N GLY A 49 1.29 -6.75 4.44
CA GLY A 49 0.43 -6.25 5.51
C GLY A 49 1.18 -6.12 6.84
N SER A 50 2.01 -7.10 7.20
CA SER A 50 2.83 -7.05 8.43
C SER A 50 3.85 -5.93 8.36
N THR A 51 4.61 -5.83 7.27
CA THR A 51 5.59 -4.76 7.04
C THR A 51 4.93 -3.38 7.11
N GLY A 52 3.79 -3.21 6.41
CA GLY A 52 3.05 -1.97 6.41
C GLY A 52 2.54 -1.59 7.80
N ARG A 53 1.99 -2.56 8.56
CA ARG A 53 1.48 -2.32 9.90
C ARG A 53 2.59 -1.96 10.89
N PHE A 54 3.73 -2.66 10.89
CA PHE A 54 4.86 -2.32 11.74
C PHE A 54 5.40 -0.93 11.43
N LEU A 55 5.59 -0.62 10.15
CA LEU A 55 6.04 0.71 9.74
C LEU A 55 5.06 1.81 10.19
N ALA A 56 3.76 1.61 10.00
CA ALA A 56 2.74 2.57 10.42
C ALA A 56 2.76 2.79 11.94
N GLN A 57 2.93 1.72 12.73
CA GLN A 57 3.05 1.82 14.19
C GLN A 57 4.33 2.57 14.60
N ILE A 58 5.47 2.25 14.00
CA ILE A 58 6.74 2.93 14.29
C ILE A 58 6.63 4.43 13.99
N LEU A 59 6.12 4.80 12.83
CA LEU A 59 5.93 6.21 12.45
C LEU A 59 4.97 6.93 13.41
N SER A 60 3.85 6.30 13.75
CA SER A 60 2.86 6.87 14.67
C SER A 60 3.43 7.07 16.07
N GLN A 61 4.22 6.14 16.57
CA GLN A 61 4.85 6.24 17.89
C GLN A 61 5.97 7.29 17.94
N ASN A 62 6.52 7.65 16.76
CA ASN A 62 7.43 8.79 16.63
C ASN A 62 6.70 10.13 16.41
N GLY A 63 5.40 10.18 16.63
CA GLY A 63 4.61 11.41 16.64
C GLY A 63 4.04 11.80 15.27
N ALA A 64 4.23 11.00 14.22
CA ALA A 64 3.63 11.26 12.93
C ALA A 64 2.13 10.87 12.91
N LYS A 65 1.33 11.61 12.16
CA LYS A 65 -0.03 11.18 11.80
C LYS A 65 0.04 10.19 10.65
N VAL A 66 -0.45 8.98 10.87
CA VAL A 66 -0.27 7.89 9.91
C VAL A 66 -1.58 7.19 9.60
N GLY A 67 -1.88 7.04 8.30
CA GLY A 67 -2.87 6.11 7.79
C GLY A 67 -2.21 4.86 7.23
N HIS A 68 -2.82 3.69 7.43
CA HIS A 68 -2.38 2.44 6.81
C HIS A 68 -3.57 1.73 6.15
N TYR A 69 -3.45 1.52 4.84
CA TYR A 69 -4.39 0.72 4.05
C TYR A 69 -3.78 -0.64 3.75
N THR A 70 -4.52 -1.70 4.05
CA THR A 70 -4.10 -3.11 3.86
C THR A 70 -5.21 -3.95 3.27
N SER A 71 -4.87 -5.06 2.61
CA SER A 71 -5.83 -5.99 2.03
C SER A 71 -5.26 -7.41 1.88
N PRO A 72 -6.10 -8.45 2.02
CA PRO A 72 -7.48 -8.42 2.50
C PRO A 72 -7.57 -8.21 4.03
N HIS A 73 -8.78 -8.02 4.56
CA HIS A 73 -9.04 -8.14 6.01
C HIS A 73 -9.16 -9.63 6.40
N ILE A 74 -8.96 -9.92 7.69
CA ILE A 74 -9.03 -11.29 8.23
C ILE A 74 -10.42 -11.55 8.82
N PHE A 75 -10.91 -10.65 9.68
CA PHE A 75 -12.19 -10.81 10.38
C PHE A 75 -13.19 -9.71 10.04
N LYS A 76 -12.76 -8.45 10.07
CA LYS A 76 -13.63 -7.30 9.88
C LYS A 76 -13.14 -6.39 8.77
N PHE A 77 -14.06 -5.90 7.97
CA PHE A 77 -13.79 -4.96 6.89
C PHE A 77 -12.90 -3.77 7.31
N ASN A 78 -13.15 -3.21 8.50
CA ASN A 78 -12.45 -2.04 9.04
C ASN A 78 -10.94 -2.26 9.22
N GLU A 79 -10.48 -3.51 9.40
CA GLU A 79 -9.05 -3.85 9.50
C GLU A 79 -8.21 -3.32 8.34
N ARG A 80 -8.87 -3.11 7.19
CA ARG A 80 -8.22 -2.52 5.99
C ARG A 80 -7.74 -1.08 6.23
N PHE A 81 -8.30 -0.40 7.21
CA PHE A 81 -8.09 1.03 7.47
C PHE A 81 -7.66 1.24 8.91
N TRP A 82 -6.38 1.53 9.09
CA TRP A 82 -5.81 1.84 10.39
C TRP A 82 -5.35 3.30 10.39
N LEU A 83 -5.74 4.05 11.42
CA LEU A 83 -5.50 5.49 11.54
C LEU A 83 -4.95 5.80 12.93
N ASN A 84 -3.73 6.31 13.02
CA ASN A 84 -3.11 6.83 14.26
C ASN A 84 -3.20 5.90 15.48
N GLY A 85 -2.99 4.61 15.32
CA GLY A 85 -2.98 3.66 16.44
C GLY A 85 -4.16 2.71 16.47
N GLU A 86 -5.25 3.01 15.77
CA GLU A 86 -6.51 2.27 15.88
C GLU A 86 -7.07 1.88 14.50
N VAL A 87 -7.87 0.83 14.47
CA VAL A 87 -8.69 0.47 13.31
C VAL A 87 -9.81 1.50 13.19
N ALA A 88 -10.03 2.03 11.99
CA ALA A 88 -11.06 3.02 11.76
C ALA A 88 -12.47 2.48 12.13
N SER A 89 -13.24 3.28 12.87
CA SER A 89 -14.63 2.92 13.20
C SER A 89 -15.56 3.04 11.99
N ASP A 90 -16.75 2.45 12.10
CA ASP A 90 -17.77 2.55 11.05
C ASP A 90 -18.15 4.01 10.78
N GLU A 91 -18.24 4.84 11.84
CA GLU A 91 -18.59 6.25 11.72
C GLU A 91 -17.52 7.03 10.93
N ILE A 92 -16.23 6.75 11.19
CA ILE A 92 -15.11 7.39 10.47
C ILE A 92 -15.14 6.98 9.00
N LEU A 93 -15.40 5.71 8.72
CA LEU A 93 -15.51 5.20 7.35
C LEU A 93 -16.71 5.77 6.61
N GLU A 94 -17.87 5.93 7.27
CA GLU A 94 -19.05 6.57 6.68
C GLU A 94 -18.80 8.05 6.34
N VAL A 95 -18.15 8.81 7.20
CA VAL A 95 -17.77 10.21 6.92
C VAL A 95 -16.84 10.30 5.70
N ALA A 96 -15.85 9.41 5.62
CA ALA A 96 -14.96 9.34 4.46
C ALA A 96 -15.72 8.92 3.19
N HIS A 97 -16.66 7.98 3.30
CA HIS A 97 -17.53 7.56 2.21
C HIS A 97 -18.40 8.71 1.68
N GLU A 98 -19.10 9.43 2.55
CA GLU A 98 -19.92 10.59 2.18
C GLU A 98 -19.09 11.65 1.45
N ARG A 99 -17.88 11.93 1.97
CA ARG A 99 -16.96 12.87 1.33
C ARG A 99 -16.49 12.38 -0.04
N LEU A 100 -16.11 11.09 -0.18
CA LEU A 100 -15.75 10.52 -1.47
C LEU A 100 -16.91 10.58 -2.46
N GLN A 101 -18.13 10.26 -2.02
CA GLN A 101 -19.35 10.38 -2.83
C GLN A 101 -19.60 11.82 -3.32
N ALA A 102 -19.28 12.81 -2.51
CA ALA A 102 -19.41 14.23 -2.90
C ALA A 102 -18.35 14.66 -3.94
N LEU A 103 -17.15 14.03 -3.92
CA LEU A 103 -16.05 14.39 -4.81
C LEU A 103 -16.08 13.65 -6.15
N LEU A 104 -16.53 12.37 -6.15
CA LEU A 104 -16.57 11.54 -7.35
C LEU A 104 -17.74 11.95 -8.27
N SER A 105 -17.47 11.96 -9.56
CA SER A 105 -18.56 12.02 -10.55
C SER A 105 -19.44 10.77 -10.51
N ASP A 106 -20.69 10.87 -10.95
CA ASP A 106 -21.62 9.74 -10.96
C ASP A 106 -21.12 8.57 -11.81
N GLU A 107 -20.35 8.85 -12.85
CA GLU A 107 -19.70 7.82 -13.66
C GLU A 107 -18.76 6.96 -12.82
N TYR A 108 -17.86 7.56 -12.04
CA TYR A 108 -16.88 6.80 -11.25
C TYR A 108 -17.47 6.21 -9.98
N LYS A 109 -18.54 6.79 -9.44
CA LYS A 109 -19.33 6.11 -8.37
C LYS A 109 -19.83 4.73 -8.82
N ILE A 110 -20.21 4.60 -10.11
CA ILE A 110 -20.72 3.35 -10.67
C ILE A 110 -19.59 2.47 -11.18
N LYS A 111 -18.69 3.01 -11.99
CA LYS A 111 -17.71 2.24 -12.77
C LYS A 111 -16.50 1.74 -11.98
N THR A 112 -16.12 2.35 -10.85
CA THR A 112 -15.00 1.83 -10.04
C THR A 112 -15.30 0.46 -9.47
N SER A 113 -14.30 -0.44 -9.51
CA SER A 113 -14.40 -1.74 -8.85
C SER A 113 -14.40 -1.57 -7.32
N TYR A 114 -14.69 -2.66 -6.62
CA TYR A 114 -14.58 -2.71 -5.17
C TYR A 114 -13.21 -2.23 -4.69
N PHE A 115 -12.14 -2.77 -5.25
CA PHE A 115 -10.77 -2.43 -4.82
C PHE A 115 -10.38 -1.00 -5.21
N GLU A 116 -10.75 -0.54 -6.40
CA GLU A 116 -10.52 0.85 -6.81
C GLU A 116 -11.26 1.84 -5.89
N TYR A 117 -12.51 1.54 -5.55
CA TYR A 117 -13.27 2.39 -4.63
C TYR A 117 -12.63 2.44 -3.24
N MET A 118 -12.16 1.28 -2.72
CA MET A 118 -11.45 1.24 -1.43
C MET A 118 -10.14 2.01 -1.47
N THR A 119 -9.43 1.98 -2.57
CA THR A 119 -8.21 2.77 -2.77
C THR A 119 -8.50 4.27 -2.75
N LEU A 120 -9.57 4.73 -3.42
CA LEU A 120 -9.99 6.14 -3.37
C LEU A 120 -10.50 6.54 -1.97
N LEU A 121 -11.24 5.65 -1.30
CA LEU A 121 -11.72 5.85 0.06
C LEU A 121 -10.55 6.03 1.03
N SER A 122 -9.50 5.22 0.89
CA SER A 122 -8.30 5.34 1.73
C SER A 122 -7.59 6.70 1.55
N ALA A 123 -7.54 7.23 0.31
CA ALA A 123 -6.97 8.54 0.05
C ALA A 123 -7.75 9.67 0.72
N VAL A 124 -9.08 9.58 0.72
CA VAL A 124 -9.95 10.56 1.40
C VAL A 124 -9.84 10.41 2.92
N LEU A 125 -9.84 9.17 3.43
CA LEU A 125 -9.74 8.90 4.86
C LEU A 125 -8.43 9.40 5.47
N PHE A 126 -7.32 9.24 4.75
CA PHE A 126 -5.99 9.55 5.25
C PHE A 126 -5.48 10.93 4.81
N GLU A 127 -6.34 11.76 4.21
CA GLU A 127 -5.95 13.13 3.86
C GLU A 127 -5.44 13.90 5.08
N GLY A 128 -4.32 14.59 4.92
CA GLY A 128 -3.69 15.35 5.99
C GLY A 128 -2.98 14.51 7.06
N CYS A 129 -2.80 13.20 6.84
CA CYS A 129 -1.76 12.42 7.51
C CYS A 129 -0.39 12.85 6.99
N ASP A 130 0.64 12.74 7.84
CA ASP A 130 2.02 12.95 7.41
C ASP A 130 2.45 11.84 6.45
N TYR A 131 2.05 10.60 6.76
CA TYR A 131 2.32 9.42 5.95
C TYR A 131 1.05 8.59 5.73
N PHE A 132 0.93 8.12 4.50
CA PHE A 132 -0.02 7.07 4.14
C PHE A 132 0.77 5.83 3.71
N VAL A 133 0.78 4.81 4.56
CA VAL A 133 1.36 3.49 4.25
C VAL A 133 0.32 2.69 3.48
N CYS A 134 0.60 2.41 2.22
CA CYS A 134 -0.36 1.83 1.28
C CYS A 134 0.12 0.46 0.80
N GLU A 135 -0.62 -0.59 1.10
CA GLU A 135 -0.35 -1.94 0.60
C GLU A 135 -0.92 -2.12 -0.80
N ALA A 136 -0.10 -2.62 -1.75
CA ALA A 136 -0.58 -3.05 -3.05
C ALA A 136 -1.47 -4.30 -2.92
N GLY A 137 -2.62 -4.29 -3.60
CA GLY A 137 -3.53 -5.43 -3.60
C GLY A 137 -2.95 -6.61 -4.37
N MET A 138 -2.75 -6.44 -5.67
CA MET A 138 -2.25 -7.49 -6.55
C MET A 138 -1.31 -6.92 -7.63
N GLY A 139 -0.12 -7.51 -7.77
CA GLY A 139 0.86 -7.06 -8.76
C GLY A 139 1.60 -5.81 -8.32
N GLY A 140 1.62 -4.80 -9.16
CA GLY A 140 2.35 -3.56 -8.93
C GLY A 140 1.89 -2.44 -9.87
N VAL A 141 2.44 -2.39 -11.09
CA VAL A 141 2.18 -1.28 -12.03
C VAL A 141 0.71 -1.12 -12.41
N LEU A 142 -0.03 -2.21 -12.49
CA LEU A 142 -1.46 -2.22 -12.84
C LEU A 142 -2.38 -2.26 -11.60
N ASP A 143 -1.82 -2.26 -10.39
CA ASP A 143 -2.59 -2.21 -9.16
C ASP A 143 -3.23 -0.83 -8.96
N ALA A 144 -4.46 -0.80 -8.43
CA ALA A 144 -5.15 0.47 -8.19
C ALA A 144 -4.36 1.41 -7.28
N THR A 145 -3.61 0.88 -6.32
CA THR A 145 -2.79 1.69 -5.41
C THR A 145 -1.59 2.35 -6.10
N ASN A 146 -1.25 1.91 -7.32
CA ASN A 146 -0.17 2.52 -8.11
C ASN A 146 -0.50 3.95 -8.60
N VAL A 147 -1.75 4.38 -8.47
CA VAL A 147 -2.21 5.73 -8.83
C VAL A 147 -1.53 6.85 -8.02
N PHE A 148 -1.04 6.53 -6.83
CA PHE A 148 -0.42 7.50 -5.94
C PHE A 148 1.04 7.77 -6.31
N GLU A 149 1.46 9.04 -6.22
CA GLU A 149 2.88 9.40 -6.27
C GLU A 149 3.57 8.95 -4.98
N LYS A 150 4.66 8.19 -5.10
CA LYS A 150 5.32 7.53 -3.99
C LYS A 150 6.51 8.33 -3.49
N GLU A 151 6.55 8.60 -2.19
CA GLU A 151 7.74 9.06 -1.49
C GLU A 151 8.77 7.94 -1.37
N LEU A 152 8.29 6.71 -1.08
CA LEU A 152 9.11 5.52 -0.92
C LEU A 152 8.33 4.28 -1.37
N SER A 153 9.02 3.36 -2.05
CA SER A 153 8.52 2.01 -2.34
C SER A 153 9.29 0.99 -1.49
N ILE A 154 8.58 0.10 -0.80
CA ILE A 154 9.18 -1.00 -0.04
C ILE A 154 8.74 -2.31 -0.66
N PHE A 155 9.71 -3.13 -1.04
CA PHE A 155 9.47 -4.42 -1.66
C PHE A 155 9.74 -5.54 -0.67
N THR A 156 8.68 -6.24 -0.26
CA THR A 156 8.75 -7.48 0.51
C THR A 156 9.08 -8.66 -0.43
N PRO A 157 9.43 -9.85 0.10
CA PRO A 157 9.83 -10.97 -0.75
C PRO A 157 8.83 -11.28 -1.86
N ILE A 158 9.36 -11.47 -3.07
CA ILE A 158 8.61 -11.84 -4.26
C ILE A 158 8.73 -13.35 -4.49
N GLY A 159 7.59 -13.99 -4.73
CA GLY A 159 7.44 -15.40 -5.07
C GLY A 159 6.31 -15.61 -6.06
N PHE A 160 6.01 -16.86 -6.36
CA PHE A 160 4.91 -17.23 -7.24
C PHE A 160 3.57 -16.94 -6.55
N ASP A 161 2.76 -16.09 -7.16
CA ASP A 161 1.42 -15.74 -6.74
C ASP A 161 0.66 -15.16 -7.93
N HIS A 162 -0.66 -15.40 -7.99
CA HIS A 162 -1.54 -14.92 -9.06
C HIS A 162 -0.97 -15.12 -10.47
N THR A 163 -0.38 -16.30 -10.75
CA THR A 163 0.32 -16.60 -12.00
C THR A 163 -0.54 -16.40 -13.25
N ALA A 164 -1.84 -16.64 -13.16
CA ALA A 164 -2.79 -16.40 -14.25
C ALA A 164 -2.88 -14.93 -14.70
N ILE A 165 -2.41 -13.98 -13.87
CA ILE A 165 -2.52 -12.53 -14.13
C ILE A 165 -1.14 -11.88 -14.20
N LEU A 166 -0.22 -12.25 -13.31
CA LEU A 166 1.08 -11.59 -13.16
C LEU A 166 2.18 -12.20 -14.01
N GLY A 167 1.96 -13.38 -14.58
CA GLY A 167 2.92 -14.12 -15.39
C GLY A 167 3.27 -15.50 -14.81
N ASN A 168 3.85 -16.36 -15.64
CA ASN A 168 4.14 -17.73 -15.32
C ASN A 168 5.59 -17.96 -14.85
N SER A 169 6.40 -16.91 -14.83
CA SER A 169 7.78 -16.95 -14.37
C SER A 169 8.02 -15.93 -13.26
N LEU A 170 9.07 -16.15 -12.48
CA LEU A 170 9.46 -15.24 -11.43
C LEU A 170 9.92 -13.89 -11.99
N GLU A 171 10.50 -13.91 -13.20
CA GLU A 171 10.91 -12.72 -13.95
C GLU A 171 9.71 -11.84 -14.30
N GLU A 172 8.65 -12.43 -14.86
CA GLU A 172 7.44 -11.69 -15.23
C GLU A 172 6.75 -11.07 -14.01
N ILE A 173 6.60 -11.87 -12.93
CA ILE A 173 6.00 -11.41 -11.68
C ILE A 173 6.84 -10.29 -11.06
N SER A 174 8.17 -10.43 -11.03
CA SER A 174 9.08 -9.43 -10.49
C SER A 174 9.01 -8.14 -11.30
N ARG A 175 9.04 -8.22 -12.62
CA ARG A 175 8.95 -7.05 -13.50
C ARG A 175 7.66 -6.29 -13.25
N THR A 176 6.51 -6.97 -13.26
CA THR A 176 5.20 -6.34 -12.98
C THR A 176 5.17 -5.62 -11.64
N LYS A 177 5.82 -6.18 -10.61
CA LYS A 177 5.87 -5.56 -9.29
C LYS A 177 6.85 -4.37 -9.25
N PHE A 178 8.06 -4.52 -9.78
CA PHE A 178 9.08 -3.47 -9.73
C PHE A 178 8.77 -2.29 -10.67
N GLU A 179 7.99 -2.48 -11.72
CA GLU A 179 7.49 -1.37 -12.56
C GLU A 179 6.67 -0.34 -11.74
N ALA A 180 6.14 -0.70 -10.58
CA ALA A 180 5.53 0.24 -9.65
C ALA A 180 6.53 1.03 -8.78
N MET A 181 7.84 0.81 -8.94
CA MET A 181 8.89 1.50 -8.19
C MET A 181 8.84 3.01 -8.39
N GLY A 182 8.85 3.75 -7.27
CA GLY A 182 9.04 5.21 -7.26
C GLY A 182 10.51 5.59 -7.31
N LYS A 183 10.82 6.88 -7.06
CA LYS A 183 12.19 7.42 -7.09
C LYS A 183 13.12 6.82 -6.04
N ARG A 184 12.58 6.34 -4.94
CA ARG A 184 13.32 5.68 -3.85
C ARG A 184 12.68 4.33 -3.56
N ALA A 185 13.49 3.31 -3.41
CA ALA A 185 13.02 1.97 -3.13
C ALA A 185 13.93 1.23 -2.13
N ILE A 186 13.32 0.42 -1.29
CA ILE A 186 14.00 -0.51 -0.38
C ILE A 186 13.57 -1.92 -0.76
N LEU A 187 14.53 -2.80 -1.01
CA LEU A 187 14.30 -4.23 -1.21
C LEU A 187 14.58 -4.99 0.08
N ASN A 188 13.73 -5.98 0.39
CA ASN A 188 14.01 -6.94 1.44
C ASN A 188 15.32 -7.71 1.15
N ASP A 189 16.14 -7.95 2.19
CA ASP A 189 17.43 -8.62 2.05
C ASP A 189 17.31 -10.09 1.62
N ASP A 190 16.18 -10.75 1.88
CA ASP A 190 15.89 -12.13 1.51
C ASP A 190 15.25 -12.26 0.12
N MET A 191 15.35 -11.20 -0.70
CA MET A 191 14.88 -11.23 -2.08
C MET A 191 15.72 -12.21 -2.90
N ASN A 192 15.06 -13.03 -3.73
CA ASN A 192 15.78 -13.95 -4.62
C ASN A 192 16.62 -13.21 -5.68
N GLU A 193 17.70 -13.83 -6.15
CA GLU A 193 18.68 -13.21 -7.06
C GLU A 193 18.06 -12.71 -8.38
N ILE A 194 17.10 -13.45 -8.93
CA ILE A 194 16.38 -13.04 -10.16
C ILE A 194 15.65 -11.73 -9.95
N SER A 195 14.88 -11.65 -8.87
CA SER A 195 14.14 -10.43 -8.53
C SER A 195 15.08 -9.25 -8.23
N VAL A 196 16.23 -9.49 -7.57
CA VAL A 196 17.24 -8.46 -7.32
C VAL A 196 17.82 -7.92 -8.63
N ALA A 197 18.13 -8.80 -9.59
CA ALA A 197 18.66 -8.40 -10.90
C ALA A 197 17.65 -7.49 -11.65
N ILE A 198 16.38 -7.89 -11.69
CA ILE A 198 15.30 -7.11 -12.33
C ILE A 198 15.06 -5.78 -11.60
N ALA A 199 15.09 -5.77 -10.27
CA ALA A 199 14.96 -4.55 -9.51
C ALA A 199 16.04 -3.53 -9.82
N LYS A 200 17.30 -3.98 -9.98
CA LYS A 200 18.44 -3.12 -10.35
C LYS A 200 18.29 -2.58 -11.78
N GLU A 201 17.86 -3.42 -12.71
CA GLU A 201 17.58 -3.01 -14.09
C GLU A 201 16.53 -1.90 -14.12
N ILE A 202 15.36 -2.12 -13.53
CA ILE A 202 14.25 -1.17 -13.48
C ILE A 202 14.63 0.10 -12.71
N ALA A 203 15.37 -0.02 -11.62
CA ALA A 203 15.85 1.15 -10.89
C ALA A 203 16.77 2.03 -11.77
N SER A 204 17.67 1.40 -12.53
CA SER A 204 18.52 2.11 -13.50
C SER A 204 17.70 2.81 -14.59
N GLU A 205 16.73 2.13 -15.18
CA GLU A 205 15.87 2.68 -16.22
C GLU A 205 15.04 3.87 -15.73
N LYS A 206 14.54 3.81 -14.50
CA LYS A 206 13.72 4.86 -13.87
C LYS A 206 14.54 5.96 -13.18
N GLY A 207 15.87 5.82 -13.10
CA GLY A 207 16.72 6.71 -12.31
C GLY A 207 16.37 6.67 -10.81
N ALA A 208 15.93 5.53 -10.32
CA ALA A 208 15.54 5.35 -8.92
C ALA A 208 16.74 4.95 -8.06
N THR A 209 16.75 5.40 -6.81
CA THR A 209 17.70 4.93 -5.79
C THR A 209 17.16 3.66 -5.16
N LEU A 210 17.92 2.57 -5.29
CA LEU A 210 17.62 1.28 -4.69
C LEU A 210 18.54 1.05 -3.49
N SER A 211 17.99 0.64 -2.36
CA SER A 211 18.72 0.35 -1.12
C SER A 211 18.29 -0.99 -0.54
N PHE A 212 19.16 -1.57 0.28
CA PHE A 212 18.90 -2.80 1.03
C PHE A 212 19.03 -2.52 2.52
N PRO A 213 18.22 -3.14 3.40
CA PRO A 213 18.30 -2.94 4.84
C PRO A 213 19.71 -3.14 5.41
N ARG A 214 20.43 -4.18 5.00
CA ARG A 214 21.82 -4.45 5.44
C ARG A 214 22.80 -3.33 5.10
N GLU A 215 22.55 -2.57 4.04
CA GLU A 215 23.40 -1.44 3.64
C GLU A 215 23.09 -0.19 4.46
N ILE A 216 21.86 -0.08 4.96
CA ILE A 216 21.36 1.06 5.75
C ILE A 216 21.64 0.82 7.24
N LEU A 217 21.54 -0.44 7.70
CA LEU A 217 21.66 -0.82 9.10
C LEU A 217 23.12 -0.95 9.50
N THR A 218 23.68 0.10 10.07
CA THR A 218 24.96 0.05 10.78
C THR A 218 24.78 -0.58 12.17
N LYS A 219 25.88 -1.04 12.82
CA LYS A 219 25.81 -1.53 14.20
C LYS A 219 25.20 -0.51 15.17
N GLU A 220 25.39 0.76 14.90
CA GLU A 220 24.86 1.88 15.68
C GLU A 220 23.33 1.97 15.53
N ASN A 221 22.83 1.88 14.30
CA ASN A 221 21.40 1.88 14.00
C ASN A 221 20.69 0.62 14.53
N LEU A 222 21.36 -0.53 14.55
CA LEU A 222 20.80 -1.77 15.12
C LEU A 222 20.58 -1.65 16.63
N ASN A 223 21.47 -0.98 17.36
CA ASN A 223 21.28 -0.71 18.79
C ASN A 223 20.12 0.26 19.04
N GLU A 224 19.92 1.25 18.19
CA GLU A 224 18.77 2.15 18.27
C GLU A 224 17.46 1.38 17.98
N ILE A 225 17.43 0.51 16.98
CA ILE A 225 16.27 -0.33 16.65
C ILE A 225 15.97 -1.30 17.79
N ALA A 226 16.99 -1.92 18.40
CA ALA A 226 16.81 -2.78 19.57
C ALA A 226 16.20 -2.01 20.75
N ASN A 227 16.69 -0.79 21.01
CA ASN A 227 16.11 0.09 22.03
C ASN A 227 14.67 0.51 21.70
N TYR A 228 14.34 0.65 20.41
CA TYR A 228 12.97 0.85 19.94
C TYR A 228 12.11 -0.39 20.19
N ALA A 229 12.57 -1.58 19.81
CA ALA A 229 11.85 -2.82 20.02
C ALA A 229 11.48 -3.05 21.49
N ASP A 230 12.36 -2.67 22.41
CA ASP A 230 12.10 -2.73 23.87
C ASP A 230 11.01 -1.75 24.33
N LYS A 231 10.95 -0.57 23.74
CA LYS A 231 9.86 0.40 24.01
C LYS A 231 8.49 -0.08 23.56
N PHE A 232 8.42 -0.92 22.52
CA PHE A 232 7.17 -1.38 21.93
C PHE A 232 6.59 -2.65 22.57
N ASN A 233 7.29 -3.23 23.55
CA ASN A 233 6.85 -4.47 24.18
C ASN A 233 6.48 -5.56 23.15
N LEU A 234 7.25 -5.63 22.05
CA LEU A 234 6.99 -6.57 20.97
C LEU A 234 7.09 -8.01 21.50
N PRO A 235 6.16 -8.90 21.11
CA PRO A 235 6.28 -10.31 21.41
C PRO A 235 7.64 -10.87 21.01
N GLU A 236 8.18 -11.80 21.80
CA GLU A 236 9.54 -12.31 21.63
C GLU A 236 9.81 -12.87 20.22
N PHE A 237 8.80 -13.51 19.60
CA PHE A 237 8.90 -14.03 18.23
C PHE A 237 9.05 -12.95 17.15
N LEU A 238 8.74 -11.68 17.44
CA LEU A 238 8.95 -10.54 16.54
C LEU A 238 10.29 -9.83 16.79
N ARG A 239 10.99 -10.15 17.88
CA ARG A 239 12.31 -9.59 18.19
C ARG A 239 13.46 -10.36 17.54
N SER A 240 13.18 -11.59 17.08
CA SER A 240 14.17 -12.52 16.50
C SER A 240 14.15 -12.57 14.97
N ASN A 241 13.30 -11.80 14.31
CA ASN A 241 13.21 -11.63 12.87
C ASN A 241 13.59 -10.18 12.54
#